data_71be9802745a4e6da38f92589c6822d8
#
_entry.id   71be9802745a4e6da38f92589c6822d8
#
_cell.length_a   1.000
_cell.length_b   1.000
_cell.length_c   1.000
_cell.angle_alpha   90.00
_cell.angle_beta   90.00
_cell.angle_gamma   90.00
#
_symmetry.space_group_name_H-M   'P 1'
#
loop_
_entity.id
_entity.type
_entity.pdbx_description
1 polymer ?
#
loop_
_entity_poly.entity_id
_entity_poly.type
_entity_poly.pdbx_seq_one_letter_code
_entity_poly.pdbx_strand_id
1 'polypeptide(L)'
;PIEDDLAKPAIDSSTLNTPSSPDLYAHARSNVARLTIAQALSGANAVVVYATAAIVGNALAPNHALATLPISIFVVGMAACSLPAGAIAQHYGRRTAFLAGTGCGVLVGLFAALAVVLGSFWLFCAATFFGGAYAAVVLSFRFSAADCVPPDRRPRALSFVMAGGVFAGVIGPQLVTLTMNLWPPHFFAGTYLAQAAVAALSAAVLSGVRLPVPTREDMAGGRPIGVIARQPKFITAVTCGVVSYLLMNFLMTAAPLAMRMCGLSQESANLGLQWHVIAMYAPSFFTGRLITRFGAHRVAAAGLALTGLS
;
A
#
# COMPACT_ATOMS: atom_id res chain seq x y z
N PRO A 1 -59.59 24.08 -27.17
CA PRO A 1 -58.56 25.09 -27.23
C PRO A 1 -58.24 25.55 -25.81
N ILE A 2 -57.30 24.97 -25.16
CA ILE A 2 -56.61 25.48 -23.97
C ILE A 2 -55.16 24.98 -24.11
N GLU A 3 -54.42 25.70 -24.87
CA GLU A 3 -53.01 25.78 -24.88
C GLU A 3 -52.61 27.02 -24.05
N ASP A 4 -51.43 26.95 -23.50
CA ASP A 4 -50.65 27.95 -22.75
C ASP A 4 -50.80 27.90 -21.23
N ASP A 5 -49.78 27.38 -20.61
CA ASP A 5 -48.90 28.06 -19.64
C ASP A 5 -48.04 27.04 -18.89
N LEU A 6 -46.91 26.66 -19.48
CA LEU A 6 -45.80 26.07 -18.76
C LEU A 6 -44.53 26.91 -19.04
N ALA A 7 -44.51 28.11 -18.48
CA ALA A 7 -43.28 28.88 -18.39
C ALA A 7 -42.28 28.10 -17.54
N LYS A 8 -41.27 27.49 -18.16
CA LYS A 8 -40.06 27.00 -17.49
C LYS A 8 -39.41 28.18 -16.74
N PRO A 9 -39.13 28.04 -15.44
CA PRO A 9 -38.29 29.03 -14.78
C PRO A 9 -36.93 29.03 -15.46
N ALA A 10 -36.52 30.19 -15.94
CA ALA A 10 -35.18 30.44 -16.44
C ALA A 10 -34.21 30.20 -15.28
N ILE A 11 -33.43 29.13 -15.36
CA ILE A 11 -32.34 28.89 -14.44
C ILE A 11 -31.30 29.98 -14.76
N ASP A 12 -31.15 30.91 -13.82
CA ASP A 12 -30.14 31.97 -13.86
C ASP A 12 -28.74 31.33 -13.89
N SER A 13 -28.12 31.43 -15.06
CA SER A 13 -26.76 30.91 -15.32
C SER A 13 -25.65 31.63 -14.57
N SER A 14 -26.00 32.64 -13.74
CA SER A 14 -25.02 33.44 -12.99
C SER A 14 -24.64 32.89 -11.64
N THR A 15 -25.31 31.81 -11.14
CA THR A 15 -25.04 31.25 -9.79
C THR A 15 -24.25 29.94 -9.76
N LEU A 16 -23.86 29.41 -10.92
CA LEU A 16 -22.91 28.27 -10.98
C LEU A 16 -21.48 28.79 -10.95
N ASN A 17 -21.04 29.33 -9.83
CA ASN A 17 -19.64 29.49 -9.51
C ASN A 17 -19.04 28.08 -9.23
N THR A 18 -19.00 27.24 -10.24
CA THR A 18 -18.14 26.06 -10.24
C THR A 18 -16.71 26.58 -10.18
N PRO A 19 -15.90 26.21 -9.15
CA PRO A 19 -14.51 26.60 -9.10
C PRO A 19 -13.87 26.19 -10.42
N SER A 20 -13.26 27.16 -11.10
CA SER A 20 -12.66 26.96 -12.41
C SER A 20 -11.68 25.78 -12.34
N SER A 21 -11.88 24.80 -13.20
CA SER A 21 -11.13 23.53 -13.27
C SER A 21 -9.58 23.61 -13.29
N PRO A 22 -8.91 24.76 -13.56
CA PRO A 22 -7.45 24.88 -13.47
C PRO A 22 -6.88 24.78 -12.06
N ASP A 23 -7.58 25.29 -11.03
CA ASP A 23 -7.04 25.33 -9.66
C ASP A 23 -7.06 23.97 -8.97
N LEU A 24 -8.03 23.10 -9.30
CA LEU A 24 -8.16 21.76 -8.72
C LEU A 24 -6.96 20.86 -9.05
N TYR A 25 -6.33 21.07 -10.21
CA TYR A 25 -5.21 20.25 -10.69
C TYR A 25 -3.86 21.01 -10.69
N ALA A 26 -3.79 22.21 -10.11
CA ALA A 26 -2.58 23.03 -10.10
C ALA A 26 -1.34 22.32 -9.53
N HIS A 27 -1.56 21.40 -8.57
CA HIS A 27 -0.49 20.63 -7.93
C HIS A 27 -0.39 19.18 -8.39
N ALA A 28 -1.14 18.77 -9.43
CA ALA A 28 -1.25 17.38 -9.88
C ALA A 28 0.11 16.69 -10.10
N ARG A 29 1.01 17.32 -10.85
CA ARG A 29 2.35 16.77 -11.14
C ARG A 29 3.18 16.57 -9.87
N SER A 30 3.20 17.57 -8.99
CA SER A 30 3.93 17.52 -7.72
C SER A 30 3.36 16.46 -6.79
N ASN A 31 2.04 16.36 -6.68
CA ASN A 31 1.36 15.37 -5.86
C ASN A 31 1.65 13.94 -6.37
N VAL A 32 1.50 13.69 -7.67
CA VAL A 32 1.79 12.37 -8.27
C VAL A 32 3.25 12.00 -8.07
N ALA A 33 4.20 12.91 -8.30
CA ALA A 33 5.63 12.66 -8.08
C ALA A 33 5.92 12.31 -6.61
N ARG A 34 5.40 13.09 -5.65
CA ARG A 34 5.58 12.83 -4.22
C ARG A 34 4.96 11.51 -3.79
N LEU A 35 3.76 11.18 -4.28
CA LEU A 35 3.11 9.90 -4.01
C LEU A 35 3.88 8.73 -4.62
N THR A 36 4.51 8.89 -5.78
CA THR A 36 5.38 7.88 -6.39
C THR A 36 6.65 7.64 -5.54
N ILE A 37 7.30 8.72 -5.09
CA ILE A 37 8.47 8.63 -4.20
C ILE A 37 8.05 7.98 -2.86
N ALA A 38 6.94 8.43 -2.28
CA ALA A 38 6.41 7.84 -1.07
C ALA A 38 6.06 6.35 -1.24
N GLN A 39 5.53 5.94 -2.40
CA GLN A 39 5.27 4.53 -2.73
C GLN A 39 6.57 3.72 -2.74
N ALA A 40 7.66 4.26 -3.29
CA ALA A 40 8.95 3.60 -3.28
C ALA A 40 9.50 3.41 -1.86
N LEU A 41 9.47 4.47 -1.04
CA LEU A 41 9.98 4.45 0.33
C LEU A 41 9.08 3.60 1.26
N SER A 42 7.77 3.85 1.22
CA SER A 42 6.81 3.15 2.10
C SER A 42 6.62 1.68 1.70
N GLY A 43 6.67 1.38 0.40
CA GLY A 43 6.62 0.02 -0.11
C GLY A 43 7.85 -0.79 0.34
N ALA A 44 9.03 -0.19 0.37
CA ALA A 44 10.25 -0.81 0.88
C ALA A 44 10.08 -1.29 2.34
N ASN A 45 9.32 -0.55 3.15
CA ASN A 45 9.03 -0.90 4.54
C ASN A 45 8.31 -2.26 4.66
N ALA A 46 7.27 -2.49 3.85
CA ALA A 46 6.56 -3.79 3.81
C ALA A 46 7.50 -4.91 3.32
N VAL A 47 8.35 -4.65 2.32
CA VAL A 47 9.31 -5.64 1.80
C VAL A 47 10.32 -6.04 2.87
N VAL A 48 10.81 -5.09 3.70
CA VAL A 48 11.68 -5.40 4.86
C VAL A 48 10.99 -6.36 5.81
N VAL A 49 9.71 -6.12 6.15
CA VAL A 49 8.95 -7.03 7.03
C VAL A 49 8.85 -8.42 6.43
N TYR A 50 8.50 -8.58 5.15
CA TYR A 50 8.45 -9.89 4.49
C TYR A 50 9.81 -10.58 4.42
N ALA A 51 10.91 -9.84 4.22
CA ALA A 51 12.25 -10.39 4.16
C ALA A 51 12.77 -10.91 5.52
N THR A 52 12.30 -10.33 6.62
CA THR A 52 12.94 -10.52 7.94
C THR A 52 12.02 -11.11 8.99
N ALA A 53 10.71 -10.87 8.95
CA ALA A 53 9.83 -11.14 10.07
C ALA A 53 9.67 -12.64 10.39
N ALA A 54 9.70 -13.54 9.39
CA ALA A 54 9.67 -14.98 9.66
C ALA A 54 10.99 -15.46 10.28
N ILE A 55 12.12 -14.87 9.90
CA ILE A 55 13.45 -15.22 10.40
C ILE A 55 13.61 -14.74 11.83
N VAL A 56 13.32 -13.48 12.09
CA VAL A 56 13.32 -12.91 13.44
C VAL A 56 12.27 -13.58 14.32
N GLY A 57 11.08 -13.83 13.76
CA GLY A 57 10.04 -14.60 14.44
C GLY A 57 10.52 -15.98 14.87
N ASN A 58 11.19 -16.73 13.99
CA ASN A 58 11.76 -18.04 14.33
C ASN A 58 12.87 -17.94 15.40
N ALA A 59 13.65 -16.89 15.40
CA ALA A 59 14.73 -16.69 16.39
C ALA A 59 14.20 -16.28 17.78
N LEU A 60 13.10 -15.53 17.85
CA LEU A 60 12.53 -14.99 19.08
C LEU A 60 11.37 -15.85 19.63
N ALA A 61 10.74 -16.67 18.81
CA ALA A 61 9.54 -17.42 19.21
C ALA A 61 9.80 -18.44 20.31
N PRO A 62 8.94 -18.50 21.30
CA PRO A 62 9.03 -19.54 22.33
C PRO A 62 8.76 -20.96 21.78
N ASN A 63 8.11 -21.04 20.60
CA ASN A 63 7.86 -22.27 19.88
C ASN A 63 8.00 -22.01 18.37
N HIS A 64 8.68 -22.87 17.64
CA HIS A 64 8.89 -22.77 16.19
C HIS A 64 7.58 -22.70 15.38
N ALA A 65 6.47 -23.26 15.88
CA ALA A 65 5.16 -23.12 15.25
C ALA A 65 4.66 -21.67 15.15
N LEU A 66 5.19 -20.79 15.98
CA LEU A 66 4.85 -19.34 16.00
C LEU A 66 5.78 -18.49 15.13
N ALA A 67 6.75 -19.07 14.44
CA ALA A 67 7.76 -18.34 13.67
C ALA A 67 7.16 -17.33 12.67
N THR A 68 6.04 -17.67 12.04
CA THR A 68 5.35 -16.83 11.04
C THR A 68 4.25 -15.95 11.63
N LEU A 69 3.98 -16.04 12.96
CA LEU A 69 2.95 -15.23 13.61
C LEU A 69 3.14 -13.72 13.42
N PRO A 70 4.38 -13.15 13.47
CA PRO A 70 4.57 -11.72 13.21
C PRO A 70 4.08 -11.27 11.84
N ILE A 71 4.24 -12.09 10.78
CA ILE A 71 3.71 -11.79 9.44
C ILE A 71 2.18 -11.87 9.44
N SER A 72 1.60 -12.86 10.11
CA SER A 72 0.15 -12.96 10.24
C SER A 72 -0.44 -11.74 10.95
N ILE A 73 0.22 -11.26 12.01
CA ILE A 73 -0.19 -10.04 12.73
C ILE A 73 -0.03 -8.79 11.85
N PHE A 74 1.00 -8.72 11.02
CA PHE A 74 1.14 -7.65 10.03
C PHE A 74 -0.06 -7.62 9.07
N VAL A 75 -0.49 -8.77 8.54
CA VAL A 75 -1.66 -8.87 7.64
C VAL A 75 -2.95 -8.51 8.37
N VAL A 76 -3.12 -8.99 9.60
CA VAL A 76 -4.26 -8.61 10.47
C VAL A 76 -4.28 -7.10 10.74
N GLY A 77 -3.13 -6.51 11.07
CA GLY A 77 -2.98 -5.07 11.26
C GLY A 77 -3.37 -4.27 10.01
N MET A 78 -2.96 -4.75 8.81
CA MET A 78 -3.34 -4.13 7.55
C MET A 78 -4.85 -4.19 7.31
N ALA A 79 -5.49 -5.33 7.55
CA ALA A 79 -6.93 -5.49 7.41
C ALA A 79 -7.70 -4.64 8.43
N ALA A 80 -7.34 -4.71 9.71
CA ALA A 80 -7.99 -4.00 10.80
C ALA A 80 -7.86 -2.47 10.66
N CYS A 81 -6.71 -1.97 10.22
CA CYS A 81 -6.45 -0.55 10.09
C CYS A 81 -6.93 0.07 8.77
N SER A 82 -7.42 -0.73 7.81
CA SER A 82 -7.94 -0.21 6.54
C SER A 82 -9.16 0.70 6.74
N LEU A 83 -10.11 0.32 7.59
CA LEU A 83 -11.29 1.14 7.92
C LEU A 83 -10.93 2.40 8.73
N PRO A 84 -10.17 2.32 9.84
CA PRO A 84 -9.70 3.51 10.55
C PRO A 84 -8.91 4.47 9.66
N ALA A 85 -8.02 3.98 8.80
CA ALA A 85 -7.26 4.83 7.86
C ALA A 85 -8.21 5.56 6.89
N GLY A 86 -9.23 4.87 6.39
CA GLY A 86 -10.27 5.45 5.56
C GLY A 86 -11.08 6.52 6.31
N ALA A 87 -11.47 6.27 7.56
CA ALA A 87 -12.17 7.23 8.40
C ALA A 87 -11.33 8.49 8.69
N ILE A 88 -10.04 8.33 9.01
CA ILE A 88 -9.12 9.47 9.16
C ILE A 88 -9.03 10.26 7.86
N ALA A 89 -8.89 9.59 6.72
CA ALA A 89 -8.83 10.24 5.41
C ALA A 89 -10.12 11.01 5.09
N GLN A 90 -11.27 10.48 5.48
CA GLN A 90 -12.57 11.09 5.26
C GLN A 90 -12.80 12.32 6.17
N HIS A 91 -12.46 12.24 7.45
CA HIS A 91 -12.74 13.30 8.42
C HIS A 91 -11.65 14.38 8.47
N TYR A 92 -10.38 14.00 8.36
CA TYR A 92 -9.22 14.89 8.53
C TYR A 92 -8.41 15.10 7.25
N GLY A 93 -8.85 14.50 6.14
CA GLY A 93 -8.18 14.55 4.86
C GLY A 93 -7.10 13.49 4.68
N ARG A 94 -6.81 13.15 3.43
CA ARG A 94 -5.87 12.08 3.06
C ARG A 94 -4.44 12.33 3.52
N ARG A 95 -4.00 13.61 3.55
CA ARG A 95 -2.66 13.98 4.04
C ARG A 95 -2.47 13.57 5.49
N THR A 96 -3.47 13.82 6.35
CA THR A 96 -3.44 13.43 7.77
C THR A 96 -3.36 11.92 7.92
N ALA A 97 -4.16 11.16 7.15
CA ALA A 97 -4.10 9.70 7.15
C ALA A 97 -2.70 9.19 6.72
N PHE A 98 -2.07 9.83 5.72
CA PHE A 98 -0.73 9.47 5.26
C PHE A 98 0.34 9.70 6.33
N LEU A 99 0.29 10.85 7.02
CA LEU A 99 1.22 11.15 8.10
C LEU A 99 1.01 10.24 9.32
N ALA A 100 -0.25 9.91 9.66
CA ALA A 100 -0.54 8.93 10.71
C ALA A 100 0.01 7.54 10.34
N GLY A 101 -0.20 7.09 9.09
CA GLY A 101 0.35 5.83 8.60
C GLY A 101 1.87 5.79 8.62
N THR A 102 2.55 6.85 8.17
CA THR A 102 4.02 6.93 8.25
C THR A 102 4.52 6.99 9.69
N GLY A 103 3.76 7.60 10.61
CA GLY A 103 4.02 7.51 12.05
C GLY A 103 4.02 6.06 12.53
N CYS A 104 3.03 5.25 12.13
CA CYS A 104 3.05 3.80 12.40
C CYS A 104 4.27 3.13 11.76
N GLY A 105 4.72 3.58 10.58
CA GLY A 105 5.94 3.11 9.93
C GLY A 105 7.22 3.39 10.73
N VAL A 106 7.30 4.53 11.40
CA VAL A 106 8.40 4.82 12.34
C VAL A 106 8.31 3.91 13.57
N LEU A 107 7.10 3.77 14.12
CA LEU A 107 6.87 2.94 15.31
C LEU A 107 7.23 1.46 15.07
N VAL A 108 6.88 0.89 13.91
CA VAL A 108 7.28 -0.49 13.61
C VAL A 108 8.80 -0.65 13.61
N GLY A 109 9.53 0.30 13.00
CA GLY A 109 10.98 0.22 12.97
C GLY A 109 11.61 0.33 14.37
N LEU A 110 11.16 1.28 15.19
CA LEU A 110 11.68 1.48 16.55
C LEU A 110 11.33 0.29 17.47
N PHE A 111 10.08 -0.16 17.48
CA PHE A 111 9.66 -1.27 18.34
C PHE A 111 10.23 -2.61 17.89
N ALA A 112 10.37 -2.85 16.57
CA ALA A 112 11.01 -4.06 16.09
C ALA A 112 12.50 -4.10 16.43
N ALA A 113 13.21 -2.97 16.30
CA ALA A 113 14.60 -2.87 16.74
C ALA A 113 14.72 -3.14 18.25
N LEU A 114 13.88 -2.52 19.06
CA LEU A 114 13.83 -2.73 20.51
C LEU A 114 13.50 -4.19 20.87
N ALA A 115 12.56 -4.80 20.15
CA ALA A 115 12.17 -6.19 20.34
C ALA A 115 13.34 -7.16 20.09
N VAL A 116 14.12 -6.90 19.04
CA VAL A 116 15.33 -7.69 18.74
C VAL A 116 16.37 -7.53 19.83
N VAL A 117 16.63 -6.31 20.30
CA VAL A 117 17.60 -6.02 21.37
C VAL A 117 17.18 -6.68 22.71
N LEU A 118 15.90 -6.63 23.05
CA LEU A 118 15.36 -7.21 24.28
C LEU A 118 15.07 -8.73 24.16
N GLY A 119 15.18 -9.33 22.97
CA GLY A 119 14.80 -10.72 22.74
C GLY A 119 13.29 -10.99 22.92
N SER A 120 12.43 -9.97 22.73
CA SER A 120 11.00 -10.07 23.04
C SER A 120 10.15 -10.38 21.79
N PHE A 121 9.66 -11.63 21.73
CA PHE A 121 8.77 -12.07 20.64
C PHE A 121 7.45 -11.29 20.57
N TRP A 122 6.80 -11.06 21.72
CA TRP A 122 5.51 -10.37 21.75
C TRP A 122 5.60 -8.89 21.40
N LEU A 123 6.70 -8.23 21.78
CA LEU A 123 6.96 -6.85 21.35
C LEU A 123 7.20 -6.80 19.83
N PHE A 124 7.87 -7.79 19.27
CA PHE A 124 8.05 -7.90 17.83
C PHE A 124 6.73 -8.10 17.10
N CYS A 125 5.84 -8.94 17.63
CA CYS A 125 4.48 -9.11 17.12
C CYS A 125 3.67 -7.79 17.17
N ALA A 126 3.74 -7.06 18.28
CA ALA A 126 3.10 -5.74 18.38
C ALA A 126 3.68 -4.73 17.39
N ALA A 127 5.00 -4.76 17.18
CA ALA A 127 5.65 -3.91 16.17
C ALA A 127 5.12 -4.21 14.75
N THR A 128 5.01 -5.47 14.38
CA THR A 128 4.50 -5.84 13.04
C THR A 128 3.05 -5.44 12.81
N PHE A 129 2.22 -5.33 13.85
CA PHE A 129 0.86 -4.76 13.74
C PHE A 129 0.89 -3.31 13.24
N PHE A 130 1.77 -2.46 13.79
CA PHE A 130 1.96 -1.09 13.29
C PHE A 130 2.46 -1.08 11.84
N GLY A 131 3.29 -2.04 11.47
CA GLY A 131 3.71 -2.24 10.08
C GLY A 131 2.53 -2.50 9.15
N GLY A 132 1.57 -3.33 9.59
CA GLY A 132 0.31 -3.57 8.89
C GLY A 132 -0.55 -2.32 8.76
N ALA A 133 -0.68 -1.54 9.83
CA ALA A 133 -1.39 -0.25 9.81
C ALA A 133 -0.78 0.71 8.78
N TYR A 134 0.55 0.78 8.72
CA TYR A 134 1.25 1.56 7.71
C TYR A 134 0.96 1.06 6.29
N ALA A 135 1.04 -0.25 6.06
CA ALA A 135 0.76 -0.85 4.76
C ALA A 135 -0.67 -0.57 4.27
N ALA A 136 -1.68 -0.55 5.18
CA ALA A 136 -3.05 -0.18 4.86
C ALA A 136 -3.16 1.22 4.24
N VAL A 137 -2.41 2.18 4.79
CA VAL A 137 -2.37 3.56 4.27
C VAL A 137 -1.65 3.63 2.94
N VAL A 138 -0.54 2.91 2.76
CA VAL A 138 0.24 2.88 1.51
C VAL A 138 -0.61 2.41 0.32
N LEU A 139 -1.50 1.45 0.54
CA LEU A 139 -2.44 0.97 -0.50
C LEU A 139 -3.34 2.09 -1.07
N SER A 140 -3.56 3.17 -0.33
CA SER A 140 -4.40 4.29 -0.76
C SER A 140 -3.67 5.34 -1.63
N PHE A 141 -2.33 5.34 -1.68
CA PHE A 141 -1.55 6.34 -2.45
C PHE A 141 -1.94 6.37 -3.93
N ARG A 142 -2.13 5.21 -4.56
CA ARG A 142 -2.53 5.08 -5.96
C ARG A 142 -3.89 5.73 -6.25
N PHE A 143 -4.85 5.58 -5.35
CA PHE A 143 -6.18 6.18 -5.51
C PHE A 143 -6.10 7.70 -5.34
N SER A 144 -5.32 8.17 -4.37
CA SER A 144 -5.10 9.59 -4.16
C SER A 144 -4.41 10.28 -5.35
N ALA A 145 -3.49 9.57 -6.02
CA ALA A 145 -2.87 10.07 -7.25
C ALA A 145 -3.88 10.17 -8.40
N ALA A 146 -4.80 9.19 -8.50
CA ALA A 146 -5.86 9.22 -9.51
C ALA A 146 -6.84 10.39 -9.30
N ASP A 147 -7.12 10.75 -8.03
CA ASP A 147 -8.02 11.85 -7.70
C ASP A 147 -7.37 13.23 -7.88
N CYS A 148 -6.04 13.30 -7.97
CA CYS A 148 -5.30 14.55 -8.22
C CYS A 148 -5.27 14.97 -9.69
N VAL A 149 -5.77 14.15 -10.61
CA VAL A 149 -5.64 14.37 -12.05
C VAL A 149 -7.00 14.27 -12.76
N PRO A 150 -7.15 14.90 -13.94
CA PRO A 150 -8.35 14.75 -14.75
C PRO A 150 -8.63 13.28 -15.10
N PRO A 151 -9.91 12.90 -15.36
CA PRO A 151 -10.32 11.52 -15.60
C PRO A 151 -9.55 10.79 -16.71
N ASP A 152 -9.19 11.49 -17.78
CA ASP A 152 -8.38 10.99 -18.89
C ASP A 152 -6.97 10.58 -18.50
N ARG A 153 -6.40 11.18 -17.43
CA ARG A 153 -5.04 10.94 -16.94
C ARG A 153 -4.97 10.00 -15.73
N ARG A 154 -6.09 9.61 -15.13
CA ARG A 154 -6.16 8.71 -13.97
C ARG A 154 -5.41 7.40 -14.17
N PRO A 155 -5.56 6.66 -15.27
CA PRO A 155 -4.82 5.40 -15.48
C PRO A 155 -3.29 5.61 -15.47
N ARG A 156 -2.84 6.73 -16.03
CA ARG A 156 -1.42 7.08 -16.08
C ARG A 156 -0.87 7.44 -14.69
N ALA A 157 -1.61 8.19 -13.89
CA ALA A 157 -1.22 8.53 -12.52
C ALA A 157 -1.13 7.29 -11.63
N LEU A 158 -2.11 6.38 -11.73
CA LEU A 158 -2.08 5.07 -11.07
C LEU A 158 -0.81 4.28 -11.45
N SER A 159 -0.51 4.19 -12.74
CA SER A 159 0.66 3.48 -13.24
C SER A 159 1.97 4.07 -12.71
N PHE A 160 2.09 5.39 -12.62
CA PHE A 160 3.29 6.04 -12.07
C PHE A 160 3.50 5.71 -10.59
N VAL A 161 2.45 5.77 -9.78
CA VAL A 161 2.56 5.43 -8.35
C VAL A 161 2.90 3.95 -8.19
N MET A 162 2.25 3.06 -8.96
CA MET A 162 2.56 1.63 -8.92
C MET A 162 4.00 1.33 -9.37
N ALA A 163 4.54 2.09 -10.34
CA ALA A 163 5.94 1.99 -10.74
C ALA A 163 6.93 2.32 -9.59
N GLY A 164 6.52 3.17 -8.63
CA GLY A 164 7.26 3.38 -7.37
C GLY A 164 7.49 2.07 -6.60
N GLY A 165 6.59 1.09 -6.73
CA GLY A 165 6.76 -0.24 -6.14
C GLY A 165 7.94 -1.03 -6.69
N VAL A 166 8.36 -0.81 -7.94
CA VAL A 166 9.58 -1.43 -8.48
C VAL A 166 10.81 -0.97 -7.69
N PHE A 167 10.89 0.33 -7.38
CA PHE A 167 11.96 0.87 -6.55
C PHE A 167 11.86 0.34 -5.11
N ALA A 168 10.66 0.16 -4.56
CA ALA A 168 10.47 -0.50 -3.27
C ALA A 168 11.04 -1.91 -3.26
N GLY A 169 10.87 -2.66 -4.36
CA GLY A 169 11.44 -4.00 -4.56
C GLY A 169 12.97 -4.02 -4.55
N VAL A 170 13.63 -2.93 -4.91
CA VAL A 170 15.09 -2.78 -4.81
C VAL A 170 15.49 -2.26 -3.43
N ILE A 171 14.89 -1.16 -2.98
CA ILE A 171 15.26 -0.48 -1.74
C ILE A 171 15.08 -1.41 -0.53
N GLY A 172 13.97 -2.15 -0.43
CA GLY A 172 13.68 -3.00 0.72
C GLY A 172 14.74 -4.08 0.96
N PRO A 173 14.96 -5.02 0.02
CA PRO A 173 15.95 -6.07 0.17
C PRO A 173 17.39 -5.56 0.30
N GLN A 174 17.75 -4.50 -0.44
CA GLN A 174 19.07 -3.88 -0.31
C GLN A 174 19.26 -3.23 1.05
N LEU A 175 18.23 -2.59 1.61
CA LEU A 175 18.26 -2.06 2.97
C LEU A 175 18.56 -3.18 3.97
N VAL A 176 17.89 -4.34 3.84
CA VAL A 176 18.16 -5.51 4.70
C VAL A 176 19.61 -5.96 4.55
N THR A 177 20.06 -6.19 3.33
CA THR A 177 21.41 -6.71 3.04
C THR A 177 22.50 -5.79 3.59
N LEU A 178 22.34 -4.48 3.44
CA LEU A 178 23.33 -3.49 3.88
C LEU A 178 23.33 -3.25 5.39
N THR A 179 22.20 -3.52 6.08
CA THR A 179 22.04 -3.09 7.48
C THR A 179 21.85 -4.23 8.47
N MET A 180 21.65 -5.47 8.02
CA MET A 180 21.36 -6.61 8.88
C MET A 180 22.47 -6.91 9.91
N ASN A 181 23.72 -6.58 9.60
CA ASN A 181 24.91 -6.84 10.41
C ASN A 181 25.48 -5.58 11.09
N LEU A 182 24.80 -4.43 11.03
CA LEU A 182 25.35 -3.17 11.55
C LEU A 182 25.45 -3.11 13.08
N TRP A 183 24.73 -3.97 13.79
CA TRP A 183 24.70 -3.94 15.26
C TRP A 183 24.86 -5.33 15.88
N PRO A 184 26.04 -5.96 15.84
CA PRO A 184 26.29 -7.24 16.52
C PRO A 184 26.19 -7.08 18.06
N PRO A 185 25.63 -8.04 18.79
CA PRO A 185 25.08 -9.33 18.32
C PRO A 185 23.62 -9.29 17.85
N HIS A 186 23.00 -8.11 17.80
CA HIS A 186 21.57 -7.93 17.53
C HIS A 186 21.29 -7.91 16.02
N PHE A 187 21.26 -9.10 15.40
CA PHE A 187 21.00 -9.27 13.97
C PHE A 187 19.65 -8.65 13.57
N PHE A 188 19.61 -7.84 12.52
CA PHE A 188 18.48 -7.04 12.02
C PHE A 188 18.07 -5.81 12.87
N ALA A 189 18.61 -5.55 14.05
CA ALA A 189 18.26 -4.34 14.80
C ALA A 189 18.56 -3.07 14.00
N GLY A 190 19.73 -3.01 13.35
CA GLY A 190 20.11 -1.93 12.42
C GLY A 190 19.15 -1.78 11.25
N THR A 191 18.65 -2.90 10.71
CA THR A 191 17.67 -2.91 9.61
C THR A 191 16.36 -2.22 10.01
N TYR A 192 15.84 -2.52 11.18
CA TYR A 192 14.61 -1.90 11.66
C TYR A 192 14.78 -0.42 11.98
N LEU A 193 15.94 0.01 12.49
CA LEU A 193 16.24 1.45 12.64
C LEU A 193 16.32 2.17 11.28
N ALA A 194 16.98 1.55 10.30
CA ALA A 194 17.02 2.08 8.94
C ALA A 194 15.61 2.15 8.32
N GLN A 195 14.77 1.15 8.58
CA GLN A 195 13.36 1.13 8.20
C GLN A 195 12.59 2.31 8.80
N ALA A 196 12.80 2.64 10.09
CA ALA A 196 12.21 3.80 10.74
C ALA A 196 12.64 5.10 10.05
N ALA A 197 13.92 5.23 9.71
CA ALA A 197 14.46 6.39 8.99
C ALA A 197 13.83 6.55 7.59
N VAL A 198 13.66 5.46 6.86
CA VAL A 198 12.98 5.47 5.55
C VAL A 198 11.50 5.87 5.69
N ALA A 199 10.81 5.41 6.75
CA ALA A 199 9.45 5.83 7.03
C ALA A 199 9.37 7.32 7.38
N ALA A 200 10.30 7.85 8.16
CA ALA A 200 10.38 9.28 8.47
C ALA A 200 10.67 10.12 7.21
N LEU A 201 11.54 9.65 6.31
CA LEU A 201 11.78 10.29 5.02
C LEU A 201 10.50 10.30 4.15
N SER A 202 9.75 9.20 4.15
CA SER A 202 8.45 9.14 3.46
C SER A 202 7.46 10.16 4.05
N ALA A 203 7.43 10.33 5.39
CA ALA A 203 6.61 11.35 6.04
C ALA A 203 7.00 12.76 5.59
N ALA A 204 8.31 13.05 5.49
CA ALA A 204 8.80 14.33 5.01
C ALA A 204 8.36 14.60 3.55
N VAL A 205 8.41 13.60 2.66
CA VAL A 205 7.91 13.73 1.28
C VAL A 205 6.40 13.97 1.25
N LEU A 206 5.64 13.22 2.06
CA LEU A 206 4.17 13.30 2.11
C LEU A 206 3.67 14.59 2.78
N SER A 207 4.45 15.19 3.66
CA SER A 207 4.10 16.47 4.29
C SER A 207 3.89 17.60 3.28
N GLY A 208 4.54 17.51 2.12
CA GLY A 208 4.39 18.47 1.04
C GLY A 208 3.26 18.16 0.05
N VAL A 209 2.52 17.06 0.21
CA VAL A 209 1.39 16.71 -0.66
C VAL A 209 0.20 17.64 -0.35
N ARG A 210 -0.38 18.22 -1.38
CA ARG A 210 -1.51 19.16 -1.28
C ARG A 210 -2.74 18.51 -1.91
N LEU A 211 -3.55 17.86 -1.09
CA LEU A 211 -4.79 17.21 -1.50
C LEU A 211 -5.98 18.03 -1.02
N PRO A 212 -7.06 18.11 -1.81
CA PRO A 212 -8.29 18.75 -1.35
C PRO A 212 -8.81 18.03 -0.10
N VAL A 213 -9.31 18.81 0.85
CA VAL A 213 -9.99 18.28 2.02
C VAL A 213 -11.40 17.86 1.58
N PRO A 214 -11.91 16.68 2.00
CA PRO A 214 -13.24 16.24 1.66
C PRO A 214 -14.30 17.27 2.10
N THR A 215 -15.27 17.55 1.25
CA THR A 215 -16.40 18.41 1.57
C THR A 215 -17.45 17.63 2.37
N ARG A 216 -18.40 18.35 3.01
CA ARG A 216 -19.53 17.70 3.71
C ARG A 216 -20.40 16.87 2.77
N GLU A 217 -20.48 17.25 1.50
CA GLU A 217 -21.20 16.50 0.46
C GLU A 217 -20.51 15.18 0.13
N ASP A 218 -19.18 15.17 0.07
CA ASP A 218 -18.37 13.94 -0.11
C ASP A 218 -18.58 12.95 1.05
N MET A 219 -18.86 13.45 2.26
CA MET A 219 -19.11 12.63 3.44
C MET A 219 -20.52 12.06 3.49
N ALA A 220 -21.51 12.71 2.89
CA ALA A 220 -22.94 12.37 3.00
C ALA A 220 -23.43 11.34 1.95
N GLY A 221 -22.65 11.03 0.92
CA GLY A 221 -23.13 10.41 -0.31
C GLY A 221 -22.75 8.94 -0.56
N GLY A 222 -22.42 8.13 0.43
CA GLY A 222 -22.06 6.71 0.25
C GLY A 222 -23.27 5.79 0.05
N ARG A 223 -23.21 4.87 -0.94
CA ARG A 223 -24.19 3.78 -1.03
C ARG A 223 -24.02 2.83 0.16
N PRO A 224 -25.15 2.28 0.72
CA PRO A 224 -25.06 1.29 1.81
C PRO A 224 -24.18 0.10 1.40
N ILE A 225 -23.28 -0.30 2.32
CA ILE A 225 -22.33 -1.40 2.08
C ILE A 225 -23.05 -2.69 1.66
N GLY A 226 -24.22 -2.97 2.26
CA GLY A 226 -25.03 -4.16 1.92
C GLY A 226 -25.52 -4.20 0.46
N VAL A 227 -25.75 -3.04 -0.15
CA VAL A 227 -26.13 -2.94 -1.58
C VAL A 227 -24.90 -3.21 -2.46
N ILE A 228 -23.73 -2.71 -2.09
CA ILE A 228 -22.49 -2.92 -2.83
C ILE A 228 -22.06 -4.39 -2.74
N ALA A 229 -22.10 -4.98 -1.53
CA ALA A 229 -21.67 -6.34 -1.27
C ALA A 229 -22.48 -7.42 -2.02
N ARG A 230 -23.71 -7.11 -2.43
CA ARG A 230 -24.57 -8.03 -3.20
C ARG A 230 -24.37 -7.95 -4.71
N GLN A 231 -23.54 -7.02 -5.20
CA GLN A 231 -23.30 -6.90 -6.63
C GLN A 231 -22.38 -8.03 -7.14
N PRO A 232 -22.77 -8.82 -8.18
CA PRO A 232 -21.92 -9.90 -8.68
C PRO A 232 -20.53 -9.45 -9.10
N LYS A 233 -20.41 -8.27 -9.72
CA LYS A 233 -19.11 -7.66 -10.09
C LYS A 233 -18.21 -7.40 -8.88
N PHE A 234 -18.80 -6.96 -7.77
CA PHE A 234 -18.07 -6.73 -6.53
C PHE A 234 -17.59 -8.05 -5.91
N ILE A 235 -18.49 -9.05 -5.84
CA ILE A 235 -18.17 -10.39 -5.32
C ILE A 235 -17.03 -11.00 -6.13
N THR A 236 -17.10 -10.99 -7.46
CA THR A 236 -16.05 -11.51 -8.33
C THR A 236 -14.71 -10.78 -8.10
N ALA A 237 -14.73 -9.43 -8.04
CA ALA A 237 -13.51 -8.65 -7.81
C ALA A 237 -12.88 -8.96 -6.45
N VAL A 238 -13.70 -9.08 -5.39
CA VAL A 238 -13.23 -9.44 -4.03
C VAL A 238 -12.64 -10.85 -4.02
N THR A 239 -13.33 -11.83 -4.60
CA THR A 239 -12.85 -13.23 -4.66
C THR A 239 -11.50 -13.32 -5.39
N CYS A 240 -11.39 -12.70 -6.58
CA CYS A 240 -10.13 -12.65 -7.32
C CYS A 240 -9.01 -11.97 -6.51
N GLY A 241 -9.34 -10.85 -5.84
CA GLY A 241 -8.39 -10.13 -4.99
C GLY A 241 -7.92 -10.96 -3.80
N VAL A 242 -8.85 -11.63 -3.11
CA VAL A 242 -8.52 -12.50 -1.95
C VAL A 242 -7.62 -13.64 -2.37
N VAL A 243 -7.95 -14.37 -3.44
CA VAL A 243 -7.13 -15.50 -3.93
C VAL A 243 -5.74 -15.03 -4.33
N SER A 244 -5.63 -13.98 -5.14
CA SER A 244 -4.34 -13.44 -5.58
C SER A 244 -3.49 -12.96 -4.40
N TYR A 245 -4.09 -12.28 -3.43
CA TYR A 245 -3.39 -11.76 -2.26
C TYR A 245 -2.94 -12.88 -1.33
N LEU A 246 -3.75 -13.92 -1.17
CA LEU A 246 -3.42 -15.11 -0.37
C LEU A 246 -2.21 -15.84 -0.96
N LEU A 247 -2.21 -16.11 -2.26
CA LEU A 247 -1.10 -16.76 -2.95
C LEU A 247 0.18 -15.93 -2.88
N MET A 248 0.09 -14.61 -3.09
CA MET A 248 1.21 -13.69 -2.95
C MET A 248 1.79 -13.73 -1.53
N ASN A 249 0.95 -13.62 -0.49
CA ASN A 249 1.40 -13.65 0.90
C ASN A 249 2.04 -15.00 1.26
N PHE A 250 1.47 -16.10 0.80
CA PHE A 250 2.02 -17.44 1.00
C PHE A 250 3.44 -17.49 0.43
N LEU A 251 3.62 -17.12 -0.83
CA LEU A 251 4.92 -17.15 -1.49
C LEU A 251 5.94 -16.23 -0.81
N MET A 252 5.57 -14.98 -0.53
CA MET A 252 6.47 -14.00 0.10
C MET A 252 6.88 -14.41 1.53
N THR A 253 6.04 -15.16 2.23
CA THR A 253 6.34 -15.66 3.58
C THR A 253 7.16 -16.94 3.54
N ALA A 254 6.77 -17.90 2.70
CA ALA A 254 7.36 -19.23 2.67
C ALA A 254 8.73 -19.24 1.96
N ALA A 255 8.91 -18.47 0.87
CA ALA A 255 10.11 -18.55 0.07
C ALA A 255 11.40 -18.15 0.83
N PRO A 256 11.48 -17.02 1.54
CA PRO A 256 12.69 -16.67 2.31
C PRO A 256 13.02 -17.71 3.39
N LEU A 257 11.99 -18.25 4.06
CA LEU A 257 12.17 -19.27 5.09
C LEU A 257 12.65 -20.59 4.49
N ALA A 258 12.03 -21.05 3.40
CA ALA A 258 12.43 -22.27 2.70
C ALA A 258 13.87 -22.17 2.16
N MET A 259 14.24 -21.03 1.57
CA MET A 259 15.62 -20.79 1.09
C MET A 259 16.63 -20.91 2.22
N ARG A 260 16.32 -20.37 3.39
CA ARG A 260 17.17 -20.50 4.59
C ARG A 260 17.25 -21.95 5.08
N MET A 261 16.14 -22.68 5.09
CA MET A 261 16.11 -24.12 5.47
C MET A 261 16.93 -24.99 4.49
N CYS A 262 17.00 -24.60 3.21
CA CYS A 262 17.84 -25.24 2.20
C CYS A 262 19.32 -24.82 2.29
N GLY A 263 19.73 -24.04 3.30
CA GLY A 263 21.13 -23.62 3.50
C GLY A 263 21.56 -22.40 2.66
N LEU A 264 20.66 -21.75 1.93
CA LEU A 264 20.98 -20.55 1.19
C LEU A 264 21.22 -19.36 2.13
N SER A 265 22.08 -18.43 1.69
CA SER A 265 22.40 -17.22 2.45
C SER A 265 21.19 -16.28 2.57
N GLN A 266 21.17 -15.41 3.58
CA GLN A 266 20.17 -14.35 3.69
C GLN A 266 20.18 -13.40 2.49
N GLU A 267 21.34 -13.13 1.95
CA GLU A 267 21.50 -12.29 0.74
C GLU A 267 20.82 -12.93 -0.47
N SER A 268 20.96 -14.24 -0.65
CA SER A 268 20.26 -14.98 -1.72
C SER A 268 18.74 -14.91 -1.56
N ALA A 269 18.23 -15.04 -0.32
CA ALA A 269 16.80 -14.90 -0.03
C ALA A 269 16.30 -13.48 -0.31
N ASN A 270 17.07 -12.46 0.10
CA ASN A 270 16.77 -11.05 -0.20
C ASN A 270 16.74 -10.78 -1.71
N LEU A 271 17.68 -11.34 -2.48
CA LEU A 271 17.73 -11.20 -3.93
C LEU A 271 16.53 -11.88 -4.61
N GLY A 272 16.15 -13.08 -4.16
CA GLY A 272 14.94 -13.75 -4.64
C GLY A 272 13.67 -12.92 -4.39
N LEU A 273 13.52 -12.36 -3.19
CA LEU A 273 12.41 -11.47 -2.87
C LEU A 273 12.44 -10.17 -3.68
N GLN A 274 13.63 -9.61 -3.93
CA GLN A 274 13.80 -8.44 -4.78
C GLN A 274 13.23 -8.66 -6.18
N TRP A 275 13.63 -9.76 -6.84
CA TRP A 275 13.14 -10.07 -8.18
C TRP A 275 11.65 -10.39 -8.20
N HIS A 276 11.14 -11.06 -7.16
CA HIS A 276 9.70 -11.29 -7.03
C HIS A 276 8.91 -9.97 -6.97
N VAL A 277 9.32 -9.02 -6.12
CA VAL A 277 8.65 -7.73 -5.97
C VAL A 277 8.77 -6.87 -7.24
N ILE A 278 9.94 -6.87 -7.88
CA ILE A 278 10.12 -6.20 -9.18
C ILE A 278 9.15 -6.79 -10.21
N ALA A 279 9.07 -8.11 -10.33
CA ALA A 279 8.16 -8.78 -11.26
C ALA A 279 6.68 -8.51 -10.96
N MET A 280 6.33 -8.33 -9.68
CA MET A 280 4.96 -7.96 -9.25
C MET A 280 4.58 -6.55 -9.71
N TYR A 281 5.50 -5.59 -9.67
CA TYR A 281 5.21 -4.19 -10.00
C TYR A 281 5.55 -3.82 -11.46
N ALA A 282 6.51 -4.48 -12.11
CA ALA A 282 6.94 -4.16 -13.46
C ALA A 282 5.81 -4.16 -14.51
N PRO A 283 4.83 -5.08 -14.45
CA PRO A 283 3.70 -5.05 -15.40
C PRO A 283 2.88 -3.76 -15.34
N SER A 284 2.92 -2.99 -14.23
CA SER A 284 2.18 -1.73 -14.09
C SER A 284 2.52 -0.71 -15.18
N PHE A 285 3.72 -0.76 -15.77
CA PHE A 285 4.13 0.13 -16.86
C PHE A 285 3.30 -0.05 -18.13
N PHE A 286 2.77 -1.25 -18.38
CA PHE A 286 2.03 -1.56 -19.61
C PHE A 286 0.60 -2.06 -19.38
N THR A 287 0.27 -2.54 -18.17
CA THR A 287 -1.06 -3.07 -17.84
C THR A 287 -2.18 -2.07 -18.11
N GLY A 288 -1.95 -0.77 -17.86
CA GLY A 288 -2.91 0.28 -18.17
C GLY A 288 -3.29 0.32 -19.66
N ARG A 289 -2.32 0.13 -20.55
CA ARG A 289 -2.56 0.06 -22.02
C ARG A 289 -3.28 -1.22 -22.41
N LEU A 290 -2.97 -2.34 -21.76
CA LEU A 290 -3.65 -3.61 -21.99
C LEU A 290 -5.12 -3.52 -21.58
N ILE A 291 -5.42 -2.91 -20.45
CA ILE A 291 -6.79 -2.71 -19.96
C ILE A 291 -7.61 -1.85 -20.93
N THR A 292 -7.03 -0.77 -21.44
CA THR A 292 -7.72 0.09 -22.43
C THR A 292 -7.96 -0.63 -23.75
N ARG A 293 -7.08 -1.54 -24.19
CA ARG A 293 -7.17 -2.26 -25.45
C ARG A 293 -8.06 -3.51 -25.36
N PHE A 294 -7.96 -4.30 -24.30
CA PHE A 294 -8.59 -5.62 -24.19
C PHE A 294 -9.70 -5.70 -23.14
N GLY A 295 -9.87 -4.65 -22.33
CA GLY A 295 -10.80 -4.60 -21.21
C GLY A 295 -10.26 -5.25 -19.94
N ALA A 296 -10.73 -4.78 -18.79
CA ALA A 296 -10.24 -5.19 -17.47
C ALA A 296 -10.44 -6.69 -17.19
N HIS A 297 -11.58 -7.26 -17.63
CA HIS A 297 -11.91 -8.67 -17.37
C HIS A 297 -10.91 -9.64 -18.02
N ARG A 298 -10.55 -9.41 -19.30
CA ARG A 298 -9.61 -10.27 -20.03
C ARG A 298 -8.20 -10.19 -19.45
N VAL A 299 -7.76 -8.98 -19.08
CA VAL A 299 -6.45 -8.78 -18.46
C VAL A 299 -6.38 -9.43 -17.09
N ALA A 300 -7.43 -9.32 -16.28
CA ALA A 300 -7.52 -9.99 -14.98
C ALA A 300 -7.51 -11.53 -15.13
N ALA A 301 -8.29 -12.07 -16.08
CA ALA A 301 -8.33 -13.51 -16.35
C ALA A 301 -6.95 -14.05 -16.79
N ALA A 302 -6.25 -13.31 -17.67
CA ALA A 302 -4.89 -13.67 -18.08
C ALA A 302 -3.91 -13.64 -16.89
N GLY A 303 -4.00 -12.65 -16.00
CA GLY A 303 -3.21 -12.58 -14.77
C GLY A 303 -3.45 -13.77 -13.85
N LEU A 304 -4.71 -14.13 -13.61
CA LEU A 304 -5.06 -15.30 -12.80
C LEU A 304 -4.58 -16.62 -13.42
N ALA A 305 -4.68 -16.76 -14.74
CA ALA A 305 -4.18 -17.95 -15.45
C ALA A 305 -2.64 -18.07 -15.28
N LEU A 306 -1.90 -16.97 -15.41
CA LEU A 306 -0.45 -16.95 -15.17
C LEU A 306 -0.10 -17.31 -13.72
N THR A 307 -0.87 -16.82 -12.75
CA THR A 307 -0.67 -17.15 -11.32
C THR A 307 -0.95 -18.64 -11.05
N GLY A 308 -1.88 -19.26 -11.78
CA GLY A 308 -2.18 -20.68 -11.65
C GLY A 308 -1.16 -21.62 -12.34
N LEU A 309 -0.34 -21.07 -13.24
CA LEU A 309 0.72 -21.81 -13.95
C LEU A 309 2.09 -21.72 -13.25
N SER A 310 2.26 -20.79 -12.31
CA SER A 310 3.49 -20.56 -11.55
C SER A 310 3.55 -21.43 -10.28
#